data_5265723c352a45f68792cf439cc18edc
#
_entry.id   5265723c352a45f68792cf439cc18edc
#
_cell.length_a   1.000
_cell.length_b   1.000
_cell.length_c   1.000
_cell.angle_alpha   90.00
_cell.angle_beta   90.00
_cell.angle_gamma   90.00
#
_symmetry.space_group_name_H-M   'P 1'
#
loop_
_entity.id
_entity.type
_entity.pdbx_description
1 polymer ?
#
loop_
_entity_poly.entity_id
_entity_poly.type
_entity_poly.pdbx_seq_one_letter_code
_entity_poly.pdbx_strand_id
1 'polypeptide(L)'
;MRKLLAVFSKGRWKMEQKLQEQLDGLLEKYTELLLGETNDELKEEVRQWILYTHIAKSMPPLAKHWNATYPDAKQGIKEIIQHIKELNEAHRNKQ
;
A
#
# COMPACT_ATOMS: atom_id res chain seq x y z
N MET A 1 18.85 16.93 11.93
CA MET A 1 18.02 15.89 11.32
C MET A 1 18.86 14.89 10.57
N ARG A 2 19.63 15.33 9.58
CA ARG A 2 20.47 14.42 8.82
C ARG A 2 21.50 13.70 9.67
N LYS A 3 22.07 14.41 10.66
CA LYS A 3 23.06 13.80 11.56
C LYS A 3 22.44 12.69 12.39
N LEU A 4 21.20 12.84 12.80
CA LEU A 4 20.51 11.80 13.56
C LEU A 4 20.34 10.55 12.74
N LEU A 5 19.95 10.72 11.48
CA LEU A 5 19.81 9.57 10.58
C LEU A 5 21.14 8.87 10.36
N ALA A 6 22.21 9.64 10.20
CA ALA A 6 23.54 9.07 10.03
C ALA A 6 23.99 8.33 11.27
N VAL A 7 23.71 8.87 12.45
CA VAL A 7 24.07 8.24 13.72
C VAL A 7 23.37 6.91 13.91
N PHE A 8 22.12 6.83 13.51
CA PHE A 8 21.34 5.61 13.67
C PHE A 8 21.61 4.57 12.58
N SER A 9 22.30 4.95 11.52
CA SER A 9 22.40 4.15 10.32
C SER A 9 22.98 2.74 10.53
N LYS A 10 23.99 2.58 11.36
CA LYS A 10 24.66 1.28 11.46
C LYS A 10 23.81 0.21 12.14
N GLY A 11 23.32 0.47 13.33
CA GLY A 11 22.52 -0.50 14.06
C GLY A 11 21.12 -0.63 13.50
N ARG A 12 20.49 0.49 13.21
CA ARG A 12 19.11 0.49 12.74
C ARG A 12 18.94 0.00 11.32
N TRP A 13 19.97 0.15 10.51
CA TRP A 13 19.86 -0.26 9.12
C TRP A 13 19.51 -1.74 9.00
N LYS A 14 20.16 -2.59 9.77
CA LYS A 14 19.88 -4.02 9.75
C LYS A 14 18.48 -4.33 10.27
N MET A 15 18.05 -3.63 11.31
CA MET A 15 16.71 -3.80 11.85
C MET A 15 15.65 -3.33 10.86
N GLU A 16 15.94 -2.23 10.17
CA GLU A 16 14.99 -1.71 9.17
C GLU A 16 14.83 -2.64 7.99
N GLN A 17 15.92 -3.29 7.54
CA GLN A 17 15.83 -4.27 6.47
C GLN A 17 15.00 -5.47 6.90
N LYS A 18 15.23 -5.96 8.08
CA LYS A 18 14.50 -7.10 8.62
C LYS A 18 13.03 -6.74 8.78
N LEU A 19 12.76 -5.57 9.32
CA LEU A 19 11.39 -5.09 9.47
C LEU A 19 10.71 -4.93 8.12
N GLN A 20 11.43 -4.40 7.15
CA GLN A 20 10.91 -4.23 5.80
C GLN A 20 10.50 -5.56 5.18
N GLU A 21 11.36 -6.57 5.33
CA GLU A 21 11.05 -7.91 4.84
C GLU A 21 9.84 -8.51 5.55
N GLN A 22 9.76 -8.30 6.84
CA GLN A 22 8.64 -8.81 7.63
C GLN A 22 7.33 -8.11 7.26
N LEU A 23 7.39 -6.81 7.01
CA LEU A 23 6.21 -6.06 6.57
C LEU A 23 5.80 -6.46 5.15
N ASP A 24 6.77 -6.73 4.28
CA ASP A 24 6.47 -7.23 2.95
C ASP A 24 5.78 -8.59 3.02
N GLY A 25 6.23 -9.45 3.92
CA GLY A 25 5.59 -10.74 4.14
C GLY A 25 4.17 -10.59 4.67
N LEU A 26 3.95 -9.62 5.55
CA LEU A 26 2.62 -9.31 6.05
C LEU A 26 1.71 -8.85 4.92
N LEU A 27 2.22 -7.97 4.07
CA LEU A 27 1.47 -7.47 2.93
C LEU A 27 1.14 -8.61 1.96
N GLU A 28 2.10 -9.50 1.73
CA GLU A 28 1.88 -10.65 0.86
C GLU A 28 0.76 -11.54 1.39
N LYS A 29 0.79 -11.84 2.67
CA LYS A 29 -0.24 -12.66 3.27
C LYS A 29 -1.60 -11.97 3.24
N TYR A 30 -1.61 -10.68 3.52
CA TYR A 30 -2.83 -9.90 3.47
C TYR A 30 -3.42 -9.91 2.05
N THR A 31 -2.57 -9.71 1.05
CA THR A 31 -3.02 -9.74 -0.35
C THR A 31 -3.61 -11.10 -0.72
N GLU A 32 -2.93 -12.17 -0.31
CA GLU A 32 -3.41 -13.53 -0.56
C GLU A 32 -4.77 -13.79 0.06
N LEU A 33 -4.94 -13.38 1.31
CA LEU A 33 -6.21 -13.60 2.00
C LEU A 33 -7.33 -12.71 1.46
N LEU A 34 -6.98 -11.53 1.01
CA LEU A 34 -7.95 -10.57 0.50
C LEU A 34 -8.42 -10.93 -0.91
N LEU A 35 -7.51 -11.31 -1.77
CA LEU A 35 -7.78 -11.50 -3.20
C LEU A 35 -7.78 -12.96 -3.66
N GLY A 36 -7.36 -13.88 -2.79
CA GLY A 36 -7.31 -15.29 -3.13
C GLY A 36 -6.02 -15.70 -3.82
N GLU A 37 -5.17 -14.74 -4.16
CA GLU A 37 -3.90 -14.97 -4.81
C GLU A 37 -2.98 -13.81 -4.51
N THR A 38 -1.69 -14.00 -4.76
CA THR A 38 -0.72 -12.93 -4.57
C THR A 38 0.37 -13.04 -5.62
N ASN A 39 0.86 -11.89 -6.06
CA ASN A 39 2.03 -11.74 -6.90
C ASN A 39 2.53 -10.32 -6.69
N ASP A 40 3.66 -9.99 -7.32
CA ASP A 40 4.27 -8.67 -7.10
C ASP A 40 3.38 -7.53 -7.55
N GLU A 41 2.65 -7.70 -8.64
CA GLU A 41 1.76 -6.66 -9.14
C GLU A 41 0.59 -6.42 -8.20
N LEU A 42 -0.04 -7.49 -7.73
CA LEU A 42 -1.17 -7.37 -6.81
C LEU A 42 -0.74 -6.80 -5.46
N LYS A 43 0.44 -7.20 -4.98
CA LYS A 43 0.97 -6.63 -3.74
C LYS A 43 1.15 -5.12 -3.88
N GLU A 44 1.66 -4.67 -5.02
CA GLU A 44 1.87 -3.25 -5.23
C GLU A 44 0.55 -2.49 -5.30
N GLU A 45 -0.45 -3.04 -5.97
CA GLU A 45 -1.77 -2.43 -6.03
C GLU A 45 -2.40 -2.32 -4.63
N VAL A 46 -2.29 -3.38 -3.83
CA VAL A 46 -2.82 -3.37 -2.48
C VAL A 46 -2.08 -2.35 -1.62
N ARG A 47 -0.76 -2.26 -1.77
CA ARG A 47 0.04 -1.27 -1.06
C ARG A 47 -0.43 0.15 -1.38
N GLN A 48 -0.61 0.46 -2.66
CA GLN A 48 -1.05 1.77 -3.11
C GLN A 48 -2.46 2.09 -2.61
N TRP A 49 -3.33 1.10 -2.65
CA TRP A 49 -4.69 1.24 -2.13
C TRP A 49 -4.70 1.56 -0.65
N ILE A 50 -3.94 0.81 0.14
CA ILE A 50 -3.86 1.02 1.58
C ILE A 50 -3.33 2.42 1.89
N LEU A 51 -2.26 2.81 1.22
CA LEU A 51 -1.63 4.11 1.45
C LEU A 51 -2.60 5.25 1.14
N TYR A 52 -3.19 5.21 -0.04
CA TYR A 52 -4.12 6.27 -0.45
C TYR A 52 -5.33 6.33 0.48
N THR A 53 -5.92 5.18 0.78
CA THR A 53 -7.10 5.11 1.63
C THR A 53 -6.81 5.64 3.03
N HIS A 54 -5.66 5.28 3.58
CA HIS A 54 -5.27 5.77 4.90
C HIS A 54 -5.12 7.29 4.91
N ILE A 55 -4.45 7.83 3.91
CA ILE A 55 -4.23 9.28 3.83
C ILE A 55 -5.55 10.01 3.60
N ALA A 56 -6.40 9.47 2.73
CA ALA A 56 -7.69 10.08 2.45
C ALA A 56 -8.58 10.15 3.70
N LYS A 57 -8.47 9.15 4.57
CA LYS A 57 -9.23 9.15 5.83
C LYS A 57 -8.58 10.01 6.89
N SER A 58 -7.25 10.00 6.95
CA SER A 58 -6.53 10.73 7.99
C SER A 58 -6.45 12.22 7.70
N MET A 59 -6.37 12.57 6.43
CA MET A 59 -6.13 13.96 6.02
C MET A 59 -6.87 14.28 4.73
N PRO A 60 -8.21 14.34 4.79
CA PRO A 60 -9.03 14.55 3.59
C PRO A 60 -8.63 15.76 2.75
N PRO A 61 -8.29 16.93 3.34
CA PRO A 61 -7.90 18.08 2.52
C PRO A 61 -6.66 17.83 1.67
N LEU A 62 -5.71 17.04 2.19
CA LEU A 62 -4.52 16.70 1.43
C LEU A 62 -4.87 15.82 0.23
N ALA A 63 -5.71 14.81 0.46
CA ALA A 63 -6.13 13.93 -0.63
C ALA A 63 -6.89 14.71 -1.69
N LYS A 64 -7.75 15.64 -1.27
CA LYS A 64 -8.50 16.47 -2.19
C LYS A 64 -7.58 17.34 -3.06
N HIS A 65 -6.59 17.94 -2.42
CA HIS A 65 -5.61 18.76 -3.14
C HIS A 65 -4.81 17.92 -4.14
N TRP A 66 -4.37 16.75 -3.70
CA TRP A 66 -3.61 15.83 -4.53
C TRP A 66 -4.43 15.38 -5.74
N ASN A 67 -5.71 15.07 -5.52
CA ASN A 67 -6.61 14.67 -6.60
C ASN A 67 -6.77 15.76 -7.65
N ALA A 68 -6.83 17.01 -7.20
CA ALA A 68 -6.96 18.15 -8.11
C ALA A 68 -5.67 18.42 -8.87
N THR A 69 -4.53 18.19 -8.21
CA THR A 69 -3.22 18.43 -8.79
C THR A 69 -2.83 17.34 -9.79
N TYR A 70 -3.22 16.10 -9.50
CA TYR A 70 -2.83 14.94 -10.31
C TYR A 70 -4.07 14.13 -10.73
N PRO A 71 -4.87 14.66 -11.66
CA PRO A 71 -6.10 13.95 -12.06
C PRO A 71 -5.85 12.58 -12.69
N ASP A 72 -4.72 12.42 -13.40
CA ASP A 72 -4.38 11.11 -13.98
C ASP A 72 -4.06 10.09 -12.90
N ALA A 73 -3.35 10.54 -11.85
CA ALA A 73 -3.04 9.65 -10.72
C ALA A 73 -4.31 9.27 -9.97
N LYS A 74 -5.23 10.21 -9.83
CA LYS A 74 -6.54 9.94 -9.23
C LYS A 74 -7.28 8.86 -10.00
N GLN A 75 -7.25 8.94 -11.32
CA GLN A 75 -7.88 7.93 -12.17
C GLN A 75 -7.22 6.56 -11.97
N GLY A 76 -5.89 6.54 -11.89
CA GLY A 76 -5.16 5.30 -11.63
C GLY A 76 -5.57 4.67 -10.29
N ILE A 77 -5.74 5.49 -9.26
CA ILE A 77 -6.19 5.00 -7.95
C ILE A 77 -7.60 4.42 -8.04
N LYS A 78 -8.49 5.05 -8.78
CA LYS A 78 -9.84 4.53 -8.97
C LYS A 78 -9.82 3.16 -9.63
N GLU A 79 -8.97 2.97 -10.62
CA GLU A 79 -8.85 1.70 -11.31
C GLU A 79 -8.32 0.62 -10.39
N ILE A 80 -7.33 0.96 -9.56
CA ILE A 80 -6.78 0.03 -8.58
C ILE A 80 -7.84 -0.39 -7.58
N ILE A 81 -8.59 0.58 -7.05
CA ILE A 81 -9.66 0.29 -6.09
C ILE A 81 -10.70 -0.64 -6.70
N GLN A 82 -11.11 -0.36 -7.93
CA GLN A 82 -12.09 -1.18 -8.62
C GLN A 82 -11.57 -2.60 -8.86
N HIS A 83 -10.32 -2.72 -9.29
CA HIS A 83 -9.69 -4.02 -9.53
C HIS A 83 -9.64 -4.85 -8.26
N ILE A 84 -9.20 -4.24 -7.15
CA ILE A 84 -9.14 -4.93 -5.87
C ILE A 84 -10.52 -5.36 -5.42
N LYS A 85 -11.51 -4.49 -5.58
CA LYS A 85 -12.89 -4.81 -5.22
C LYS A 85 -13.41 -6.02 -6.00
N GLU A 86 -13.17 -6.04 -7.30
CA GLU A 86 -13.61 -7.14 -8.14
C GLU A 86 -12.96 -8.46 -7.75
N LEU A 87 -11.65 -8.43 -7.52
CA LEU A 87 -10.93 -9.64 -7.11
C LEU A 87 -11.38 -10.12 -5.73
N ASN A 88 -11.61 -9.18 -4.82
CA ASN A 88 -12.07 -9.53 -3.48
C ASN A 88 -13.47 -10.18 -3.53
N GLU A 89 -14.37 -9.60 -4.30
CA GLU A 89 -15.70 -10.17 -4.45
C GLU A 89 -15.67 -11.56 -5.08
N ALA A 90 -14.85 -11.74 -6.12
CA ALA A 90 -14.71 -13.04 -6.76
C ALA A 90 -14.16 -14.08 -5.78
N HIS A 91 -13.20 -13.69 -4.96
CA HIS A 91 -12.63 -14.59 -3.96
C HIS A 91 -13.66 -14.95 -2.89
N ARG A 92 -14.41 -13.98 -2.41
CA ARG A 92 -15.45 -14.22 -1.40
C ARG A 92 -16.54 -15.14 -1.93
N ASN A 93 -16.90 -15.00 -3.20
CA ASN A 93 -17.95 -15.82 -3.79
C ASN A 93 -17.53 -17.28 -3.99
N LYS A 94 -16.22 -17.54 -3.98
CA LYS A 94 -15.71 -18.91 -4.07
C LYS A 94 -15.71 -19.64 -2.73
N GLN A 95 -15.86 -18.93 -1.65
CA GLN A 95 -15.89 -19.52 -0.30
C GLN A 95 -17.33 -19.89 0.14
#